data_28de689871ec0a7de6135262421cc55d
#
_entry.id   28de689871ec0a7de6135262421cc55d
#
_cell.length_a   1.000
_cell.length_b   1.000
_cell.length_c   1.000
_cell.angle_alpha   90.00
_cell.angle_beta   90.00
_cell.angle_gamma   90.00
#
_symmetry.space_group_name_H-M   'P 1'
#
loop_
_entity.id
_entity.type
_entity.pdbx_description
1 polymer ?
#
loop_
_entity_poly.entity_id
_entity_poly.type
_entity_poly.pdbx_seq_one_letter_code
_entity_poly.pdbx_strand_id
1 'polypeptide(L)'
;MKKHQIFGIAIAMICSSCSQPDMHTYLKKVIKQMESIHSASYYSKNTSWQPGEDEPHAIKTFFIHEYDNPKDTTIGACRASFLPDENMRFSGGYDGVVSLSIYPEHKVVIEDNFTARPLPFRPVNSPFYNNTRNILQYALETTDSIQTSFMDEDSCYHFSITIYEDTQVEFFGKAVHMPKPPAEFYTDPVSHYEIWIRKSDNLPFKTLRKMSHDISMKECINPTFNEQSLDDFNLYSYIPKDYEVRKYRVRNSKEDKEKSLELLNKPAPEWTLPDTEDQPVSLKDIKSKIILLNFTGIGCGACQAAIPYLKELKSKYSTNDFELIAIESWSTR
;
A
#
# COMPACT_ATOMS: atom_id res chain seq x y z
N MET A 1 -3.84 -16.70 -83.68
CA MET A 1 -4.59 -16.20 -82.49
C MET A 1 -4.27 -17.08 -81.31
N LYS A 2 -3.39 -16.66 -80.44
CA LYS A 2 -3.01 -17.42 -79.16
C LYS A 2 -3.80 -16.81 -78.00
N LYS A 3 -4.67 -17.60 -77.36
CA LYS A 3 -5.38 -17.21 -76.16
C LYS A 3 -4.44 -17.37 -74.96
N HIS A 4 -4.16 -16.27 -74.25
CA HIS A 4 -3.52 -16.30 -72.97
C HIS A 4 -4.58 -16.52 -71.87
N GLN A 5 -4.46 -17.63 -71.16
CA GLN A 5 -5.21 -17.85 -69.92
C GLN A 5 -4.46 -17.19 -68.77
N ILE A 6 -5.09 -16.23 -68.10
CA ILE A 6 -4.59 -15.62 -66.87
C ILE A 6 -5.12 -16.45 -65.72
N PHE A 7 -4.20 -17.17 -65.05
CA PHE A 7 -4.48 -17.85 -63.78
C PHE A 7 -4.40 -16.82 -62.67
N GLY A 8 -5.55 -16.42 -62.13
CA GLY A 8 -5.64 -15.62 -60.91
C GLY A 8 -5.40 -16.50 -59.67
N ILE A 9 -4.30 -16.28 -58.97
CA ILE A 9 -4.04 -16.87 -57.67
C ILE A 9 -4.80 -16.01 -56.64
N ALA A 10 -5.91 -16.54 -56.12
CA ALA A 10 -6.58 -15.94 -54.96
C ALA A 10 -5.77 -16.29 -53.69
N ILE A 11 -5.03 -15.32 -53.14
CA ILE A 11 -4.42 -15.42 -51.80
C ILE A 11 -5.56 -15.24 -50.80
N ALA A 12 -6.01 -16.33 -50.20
CA ALA A 12 -6.89 -16.28 -49.04
C ALA A 12 -6.07 -15.79 -47.85
N MET A 13 -6.21 -14.52 -47.48
CA MET A 13 -5.76 -14.02 -46.17
C MET A 13 -6.62 -14.70 -45.09
N ILE A 14 -6.06 -15.70 -44.45
CA ILE A 14 -6.61 -16.23 -43.19
C ILE A 14 -6.34 -15.18 -42.12
N CYS A 15 -7.25 -14.25 -41.91
CA CYS A 15 -7.31 -13.43 -40.72
C CYS A 15 -7.64 -14.36 -39.56
N SER A 16 -6.61 -14.88 -38.86
CA SER A 16 -6.81 -15.47 -37.55
C SER A 16 -7.25 -14.34 -36.63
N SER A 17 -8.58 -14.15 -36.52
CA SER A 17 -9.13 -13.36 -35.43
C SER A 17 -8.79 -14.10 -34.14
N CYS A 18 -7.69 -13.71 -33.48
CA CYS A 18 -7.41 -14.14 -32.12
C CYS A 18 -8.56 -13.57 -31.26
N SER A 19 -9.58 -14.36 -30.99
CA SER A 19 -10.64 -13.97 -30.05
C SER A 19 -10.01 -13.82 -28.68
N GLN A 20 -10.33 -12.72 -27.99
CA GLN A 20 -9.96 -12.51 -26.60
C GLN A 20 -10.35 -13.76 -25.78
N PRO A 21 -9.47 -14.30 -24.92
CA PRO A 21 -9.81 -15.43 -24.10
C PRO A 21 -10.95 -15.10 -23.15
N ASP A 22 -11.75 -16.11 -22.79
CA ASP A 22 -12.71 -15.97 -21.71
C ASP A 22 -11.98 -15.58 -20.40
N MET A 23 -12.44 -14.49 -19.77
CA MET A 23 -11.82 -13.90 -18.58
C MET A 23 -11.63 -14.93 -17.47
N HIS A 24 -12.67 -15.65 -17.12
CA HIS A 24 -12.66 -16.59 -16.00
C HIS A 24 -11.64 -17.72 -16.21
N THR A 25 -11.60 -18.28 -17.41
CA THR A 25 -10.64 -19.32 -17.81
C THR A 25 -9.21 -18.76 -17.81
N TYR A 26 -9.04 -17.55 -18.31
CA TYR A 26 -7.71 -16.91 -18.34
C TYR A 26 -7.18 -16.60 -16.95
N LEU A 27 -7.99 -16.02 -16.05
CA LEU A 27 -7.57 -15.72 -14.68
C LEU A 27 -7.19 -16.99 -13.90
N LYS A 28 -7.89 -18.12 -14.10
CA LYS A 28 -7.49 -19.42 -13.53
C LYS A 28 -6.11 -19.86 -14.03
N LYS A 29 -5.80 -19.64 -15.31
CA LYS A 29 -4.48 -19.92 -15.86
C LYS A 29 -3.41 -19.06 -15.20
N VAL A 30 -3.67 -17.77 -15.01
CA VAL A 30 -2.77 -16.83 -14.33
C VAL A 30 -2.50 -17.26 -12.88
N ILE A 31 -3.54 -17.56 -12.13
CA ILE A 31 -3.43 -18.05 -10.75
C ILE A 31 -2.55 -19.31 -10.69
N LYS A 32 -2.81 -20.28 -11.55
CA LYS A 32 -2.00 -21.50 -11.63
C LYS A 32 -0.55 -21.22 -11.95
N GLN A 33 -0.26 -20.24 -12.81
CA GLN A 33 1.12 -19.82 -13.09
C GLN A 33 1.78 -19.19 -11.85
N MET A 34 1.02 -18.36 -11.09
CA MET A 34 1.52 -17.74 -9.86
C MET A 34 1.74 -18.77 -8.73
N GLU A 35 0.97 -19.86 -8.68
CA GLU A 35 1.14 -20.95 -7.71
C GLU A 35 2.48 -21.70 -7.91
N SER A 36 3.12 -21.58 -9.07
CA SER A 36 4.45 -22.13 -9.31
C SER A 36 5.60 -21.26 -8.80
N ILE A 37 5.29 -20.06 -8.29
CA ILE A 37 6.26 -19.11 -7.74
C ILE A 37 6.39 -19.38 -6.25
N HIS A 38 7.51 -20.01 -5.84
CA HIS A 38 7.82 -20.24 -4.43
C HIS A 38 8.64 -19.09 -3.83
N SER A 39 9.39 -18.38 -4.67
CA SER A 39 10.07 -17.14 -4.31
C SER A 39 10.18 -16.21 -5.51
N ALA A 40 10.21 -14.90 -5.22
CA ALA A 40 10.43 -13.87 -6.22
C ALA A 40 11.33 -12.76 -5.67
N SER A 41 12.21 -12.23 -6.51
CA SER A 41 13.01 -11.05 -6.19
C SER A 41 12.79 -10.01 -7.28
N TYR A 42 12.45 -8.79 -6.90
CA TYR A 42 12.08 -7.74 -7.85
C TYR A 42 12.22 -6.33 -7.27
N TYR A 43 12.31 -5.33 -8.14
CA TYR A 43 12.13 -3.95 -7.75
C TYR A 43 10.63 -3.61 -7.75
N SER A 44 10.12 -3.15 -6.62
CA SER A 44 8.75 -2.66 -6.46
C SER A 44 8.75 -1.14 -6.51
N LYS A 45 8.28 -0.56 -7.62
CA LYS A 45 8.05 0.89 -7.71
C LYS A 45 6.63 1.16 -7.23
N ASN A 46 6.53 1.91 -6.16
CA ASN A 46 5.25 2.29 -5.53
C ASN A 46 4.99 3.78 -5.81
N THR A 47 3.87 4.08 -6.44
CA THR A 47 3.43 5.44 -6.74
C THR A 47 2.11 5.69 -6.01
N SER A 48 1.98 6.82 -5.33
CA SER A 48 0.79 7.16 -4.54
C SER A 48 0.27 8.55 -4.90
N TRP A 49 -1.05 8.68 -4.94
CA TRP A 49 -1.76 9.94 -5.19
C TRP A 49 -2.77 10.20 -4.09
N GLN A 50 -3.05 11.48 -3.85
CA GLN A 50 -4.26 11.89 -3.15
C GLN A 50 -5.44 11.83 -4.13
N PRO A 51 -6.65 11.47 -3.68
CA PRO A 51 -7.84 11.56 -4.53
C PRO A 51 -8.04 12.99 -5.06
N GLY A 52 -8.20 13.10 -6.39
CA GLY A 52 -8.37 14.39 -7.05
C GLY A 52 -7.09 15.09 -7.50
N GLU A 53 -5.93 14.49 -7.24
CA GLU A 53 -4.64 14.99 -7.75
C GLU A 53 -4.22 14.21 -8.99
N ASP A 54 -3.74 14.92 -10.01
CA ASP A 54 -3.21 14.32 -11.24
C ASP A 54 -1.77 13.86 -11.07
N GLU A 55 -0.98 14.57 -10.25
CA GLU A 55 0.43 14.26 -9.99
C GLU A 55 0.59 13.40 -8.73
N PRO A 56 1.51 12.43 -8.73
CA PRO A 56 1.75 11.61 -7.56
C PRO A 56 2.45 12.42 -6.45
N HIS A 57 1.96 12.31 -5.22
CA HIS A 57 2.61 12.92 -4.06
C HIS A 57 3.83 12.12 -3.57
N ALA A 58 3.95 10.85 -3.93
CA ALA A 58 5.10 10.02 -3.57
C ALA A 58 5.40 8.96 -4.62
N ILE A 59 6.69 8.79 -4.93
CA ILE A 59 7.21 7.67 -5.71
C ILE A 59 8.38 7.07 -4.92
N LYS A 60 8.26 5.78 -4.56
CA LYS A 60 9.29 5.05 -3.81
C LYS A 60 9.58 3.71 -4.47
N THR A 61 10.86 3.36 -4.58
CA THR A 61 11.27 2.05 -5.10
C THR A 61 11.92 1.25 -3.97
N PHE A 62 11.57 -0.03 -3.87
CA PHE A 62 12.17 -0.99 -2.96
C PHE A 62 12.63 -2.20 -3.75
N PHE A 63 13.69 -2.84 -3.30
CA PHE A 63 14.00 -4.20 -3.72
C PHE A 63 13.34 -5.16 -2.74
N ILE A 64 12.62 -6.15 -3.27
CA ILE A 64 11.80 -7.07 -2.48
C ILE A 64 12.28 -8.51 -2.71
N HIS A 65 12.45 -9.25 -1.62
CA HIS A 65 12.38 -10.70 -1.61
C HIS A 65 11.01 -11.12 -1.09
N GLU A 66 10.29 -11.90 -1.88
CA GLU A 66 8.98 -12.46 -1.57
C GLU A 66 9.08 -13.99 -1.57
N TYR A 67 8.43 -14.64 -0.59
CA TYR A 67 8.37 -16.10 -0.47
C TYR A 67 6.94 -16.54 -0.24
N ASP A 68 6.49 -17.57 -0.95
CA ASP A 68 5.24 -18.27 -0.61
C ASP A 68 5.44 -19.01 0.73
N ASN A 69 4.51 -18.81 1.67
CA ASN A 69 4.58 -19.43 3.00
C ASN A 69 3.23 -20.06 3.37
N PRO A 70 2.96 -21.30 2.93
CA PRO A 70 1.70 -21.96 3.20
C PRO A 70 1.47 -22.28 4.68
N LYS A 71 2.50 -22.19 5.55
CA LYS A 71 2.37 -22.35 7.00
C LYS A 71 1.74 -21.12 7.66
N ASP A 72 1.85 -19.95 7.04
CA ASP A 72 1.17 -18.74 7.52
C ASP A 72 -0.23 -18.65 6.92
N THR A 73 -1.23 -19.08 7.67
CA THR A 73 -2.65 -19.07 7.26
C THR A 73 -3.27 -17.67 7.27
N THR A 74 -2.54 -16.64 7.69
CA THR A 74 -3.04 -15.26 7.76
C THR A 74 -2.71 -14.49 6.49
N ILE A 75 -1.42 -14.43 6.12
CA ILE A 75 -0.93 -13.71 4.93
C ILE A 75 -0.58 -14.70 3.82
N GLY A 76 0.02 -15.85 4.17
CA GLY A 76 0.46 -16.85 3.21
C GLY A 76 1.75 -16.50 2.49
N ALA A 77 2.52 -15.53 2.98
CA ALA A 77 3.78 -15.11 2.37
C ALA A 77 4.72 -14.49 3.40
N CYS A 78 6.03 -14.61 3.14
CA CYS A 78 7.06 -13.83 3.82
C CYS A 78 7.66 -12.80 2.87
N ARG A 79 8.27 -11.74 3.41
CA ARG A 79 8.99 -10.75 2.60
C ARG A 79 10.10 -10.07 3.38
N ALA A 80 11.16 -9.68 2.67
CA ALA A 80 12.14 -8.68 3.11
C ALA A 80 12.19 -7.55 2.08
N SER A 81 12.27 -6.31 2.57
CA SER A 81 12.27 -5.09 1.75
C SER A 81 13.56 -4.33 2.00
N PHE A 82 14.16 -3.82 0.92
CA PHE A 82 15.41 -3.08 0.95
C PHE A 82 15.27 -1.77 0.18
N LEU A 83 15.93 -0.73 0.65
CA LEU A 83 16.14 0.49 -0.13
C LEU A 83 17.24 0.18 -1.17
N PRO A 84 16.99 0.44 -2.46
CA PRO A 84 17.95 0.13 -3.53
C PRO A 84 19.05 1.20 -3.64
N ASP A 85 19.71 1.48 -2.51
CA ASP A 85 20.91 2.31 -2.45
C ASP A 85 22.17 1.43 -2.60
N GLU A 86 23.35 2.04 -2.53
CA GLU A 86 24.64 1.36 -2.70
C GLU A 86 24.83 0.14 -1.77
N ASN A 87 24.18 0.14 -0.59
CA ASN A 87 24.32 -0.90 0.43
C ASN A 87 23.10 -1.82 0.52
N MET A 88 22.08 -1.65 -0.32
CA MET A 88 20.83 -2.42 -0.25
C MET A 88 20.30 -2.48 1.20
N ARG A 89 20.07 -1.32 1.82
CA ARG A 89 19.71 -1.23 3.23
C ARG A 89 18.34 -1.86 3.52
N PHE A 90 18.33 -2.78 4.47
CA PHE A 90 17.09 -3.38 4.94
C PHE A 90 16.12 -2.31 5.47
N SER A 91 14.88 -2.29 4.98
CA SER A 91 13.86 -1.33 5.35
C SER A 91 12.70 -1.95 6.16
N GLY A 92 12.65 -3.27 6.27
CA GLY A 92 11.66 -4.00 7.03
C GLY A 92 11.21 -5.28 6.35
N GLY A 93 10.39 -6.06 7.02
CA GLY A 93 9.92 -7.34 6.49
C GLY A 93 8.90 -8.02 7.37
N TYR A 94 8.52 -9.24 6.95
CA TYR A 94 7.59 -10.11 7.63
C TYR A 94 7.98 -11.58 7.36
N ASP A 95 8.01 -12.42 8.39
CA ASP A 95 8.46 -13.83 8.31
C ASP A 95 7.35 -14.87 8.50
N GLY A 96 6.09 -14.42 8.53
CA GLY A 96 4.94 -15.28 8.82
C GLY A 96 4.51 -15.22 10.29
N VAL A 97 5.35 -14.71 11.18
CA VAL A 97 5.07 -14.60 12.62
C VAL A 97 5.22 -13.17 13.11
N VAL A 98 6.31 -12.51 12.74
CA VAL A 98 6.61 -11.14 13.17
C VAL A 98 6.81 -10.21 11.98
N SER A 99 6.49 -8.94 12.19
CA SER A 99 6.84 -7.85 11.28
C SER A 99 7.93 -7.00 11.90
N LEU A 100 8.96 -6.68 11.12
CA LEU A 100 10.03 -5.77 11.51
C LEU A 100 9.89 -4.45 10.76
N SER A 101 9.95 -3.32 11.50
CA SER A 101 10.01 -1.97 10.96
C SER A 101 11.30 -1.28 11.43
N ILE A 102 12.04 -0.69 10.49
CA ILE A 102 13.36 -0.08 10.75
C ILE A 102 13.21 1.42 10.91
N TYR A 103 13.88 1.97 11.92
CA TYR A 103 13.99 3.42 12.19
C TYR A 103 15.47 3.81 12.23
N PRO A 104 16.07 4.11 11.06
CA PRO A 104 17.53 4.33 10.94
C PRO A 104 18.06 5.48 11.79
N GLU A 105 17.31 6.58 11.87
CA GLU A 105 17.65 7.78 12.63
C GLU A 105 17.82 7.52 14.14
N HIS A 106 17.15 6.47 14.64
CA HIS A 106 17.20 6.04 16.04
C HIS A 106 18.00 4.75 16.23
N LYS A 107 18.46 4.11 15.17
CA LYS A 107 19.08 2.77 15.17
C LYS A 107 18.21 1.75 15.91
N VAL A 108 16.90 1.78 15.66
CA VAL A 108 15.91 0.93 16.31
C VAL A 108 15.15 0.12 15.27
N VAL A 109 14.88 -1.12 15.61
CA VAL A 109 13.94 -2.02 14.92
C VAL A 109 12.76 -2.26 15.85
N ILE A 110 11.56 -2.04 15.37
CA ILE A 110 10.33 -2.42 16.08
C ILE A 110 9.89 -3.79 15.57
N GLU A 111 9.83 -4.75 16.47
CA GLU A 111 9.28 -6.09 16.28
C GLU A 111 7.82 -6.12 16.72
N ASP A 112 6.90 -6.41 15.79
CA ASP A 112 5.49 -6.62 16.07
C ASP A 112 5.12 -8.08 15.81
N ASN A 113 4.78 -8.82 16.86
CA ASN A 113 4.25 -10.18 16.80
C ASN A 113 2.73 -10.24 16.88
N PHE A 114 2.05 -9.10 16.77
CA PHE A 114 0.60 -8.91 16.75
C PHE A 114 -0.15 -9.31 18.02
N THR A 115 0.55 -9.76 19.08
CA THR A 115 -0.11 -10.14 20.34
C THR A 115 -0.59 -8.93 21.16
N ALA A 116 0.06 -7.78 20.99
CA ALA A 116 -0.34 -6.53 21.64
C ALA A 116 -1.54 -5.83 20.99
N ARG A 117 -2.02 -6.33 19.84
CA ARG A 117 -3.13 -5.77 19.08
C ARG A 117 -4.23 -6.82 18.96
N PRO A 118 -5.42 -6.62 19.58
CA PRO A 118 -6.55 -7.51 19.39
C PRO A 118 -7.21 -7.24 18.03
N LEU A 119 -6.50 -7.47 16.95
CA LEU A 119 -6.98 -7.26 15.60
C LEU A 119 -7.58 -8.54 15.03
N PRO A 120 -8.64 -8.45 14.23
CA PRO A 120 -9.22 -9.60 13.53
C PRO A 120 -8.30 -10.09 12.39
N PHE A 121 -7.29 -9.32 11.99
CA PHE A 121 -6.35 -9.60 10.90
C PHE A 121 -4.99 -8.97 11.20
N ARG A 122 -3.94 -9.46 10.53
CA ARG A 122 -2.61 -8.84 10.59
C ARG A 122 -2.51 -7.73 9.54
N PRO A 123 -2.26 -6.47 9.90
CA PRO A 123 -2.12 -5.36 8.95
C PRO A 123 -0.74 -5.39 8.27
N VAL A 124 -0.40 -6.50 7.64
CA VAL A 124 0.84 -6.67 6.91
C VAL A 124 0.57 -6.42 5.43
N ASN A 125 1.29 -5.48 4.83
CA ASN A 125 1.23 -5.28 3.39
C ASN A 125 1.73 -6.55 2.70
N SER A 126 0.81 -7.29 2.10
CA SER A 126 1.13 -8.48 1.31
C SER A 126 2.07 -8.10 0.17
N PRO A 127 3.09 -8.94 -0.13
CA PRO A 127 3.96 -8.71 -1.26
C PRO A 127 3.21 -8.83 -2.59
N PHE A 128 3.85 -8.46 -3.70
CA PHE A 128 3.18 -8.22 -4.98
C PHE A 128 2.44 -9.44 -5.52
N TYR A 129 3.10 -10.59 -5.62
CA TYR A 129 2.50 -11.81 -6.19
C TYR A 129 1.44 -12.41 -5.27
N ASN A 130 1.70 -12.46 -3.95
CA ASN A 130 0.71 -12.90 -2.98
C ASN A 130 -0.55 -12.01 -3.02
N ASN A 131 -0.40 -10.69 -2.98
CA ASN A 131 -1.52 -9.74 -3.04
C ASN A 131 -2.34 -9.90 -4.33
N THR A 132 -1.65 -9.95 -5.47
CA THR A 132 -2.30 -10.06 -6.77
C THR A 132 -3.05 -11.37 -6.92
N ARG A 133 -2.46 -12.49 -6.48
CA ARG A 133 -3.12 -13.81 -6.48
C ARG A 133 -4.41 -13.76 -5.66
N ASN A 134 -4.38 -13.17 -4.48
CA ASN A 134 -5.56 -13.07 -3.61
C ASN A 134 -6.68 -12.23 -4.24
N ILE A 135 -6.37 -11.13 -4.91
CA ILE A 135 -7.38 -10.33 -5.63
C ILE A 135 -8.01 -11.14 -6.76
N LEU A 136 -7.20 -11.87 -7.55
CA LEU A 136 -7.71 -12.69 -8.66
C LEU A 136 -8.57 -13.87 -8.16
N GLN A 137 -8.16 -14.54 -7.09
CA GLN A 137 -8.94 -15.62 -6.45
C GLN A 137 -10.27 -15.08 -5.92
N TYR A 138 -10.24 -13.97 -5.19
CA TYR A 138 -11.45 -13.32 -4.70
C TYR A 138 -12.41 -12.96 -5.84
N ALA A 139 -11.91 -12.41 -6.94
CA ALA A 139 -12.74 -12.06 -8.09
C ALA A 139 -13.45 -13.28 -8.73
N LEU A 140 -12.88 -14.49 -8.61
CA LEU A 140 -13.45 -15.73 -9.13
C LEU A 140 -14.41 -16.45 -8.16
N GLU A 141 -14.26 -16.21 -6.85
CA GLU A 141 -14.87 -17.03 -5.81
C GLU A 141 -15.86 -16.27 -4.93
N THR A 142 -15.78 -14.92 -4.90
CA THR A 142 -16.62 -14.11 -4.00
C THR A 142 -18.09 -14.15 -4.36
N THR A 143 -18.92 -14.00 -3.34
CA THR A 143 -20.37 -13.73 -3.46
C THR A 143 -20.72 -12.27 -3.21
N ASP A 144 -19.70 -11.41 -2.93
CA ASP A 144 -19.88 -9.99 -2.73
C ASP A 144 -20.36 -9.30 -4.02
N SER A 145 -20.93 -8.12 -3.89
CA SER A 145 -21.36 -7.31 -5.03
C SER A 145 -20.16 -6.75 -5.76
N ILE A 146 -19.80 -7.34 -6.90
CA ILE A 146 -18.66 -6.93 -7.71
C ILE A 146 -19.03 -6.62 -9.15
N GLN A 147 -18.23 -5.74 -9.76
CA GLN A 147 -18.19 -5.55 -11.20
C GLN A 147 -16.77 -5.77 -11.71
N THR A 148 -16.61 -6.56 -12.76
CA THR A 148 -15.31 -6.84 -13.36
C THR A 148 -15.25 -6.37 -14.79
N SER A 149 -14.06 -5.99 -15.27
CA SER A 149 -13.77 -5.81 -16.68
C SER A 149 -12.47 -6.51 -17.08
N PHE A 150 -12.37 -6.90 -18.34
CA PHE A 150 -11.20 -7.58 -18.88
C PHE A 150 -10.96 -7.09 -20.31
N MET A 151 -9.85 -6.40 -20.51
CA MET A 151 -9.52 -5.76 -21.77
C MET A 151 -8.25 -6.37 -22.37
N ASP A 152 -8.24 -6.52 -23.69
CA ASP A 152 -7.07 -6.91 -24.44
C ASP A 152 -6.30 -5.65 -24.87
N GLU A 153 -5.09 -5.49 -24.34
CA GLU A 153 -4.12 -4.46 -24.71
C GLU A 153 -2.96 -5.11 -25.48
N ASP A 154 -2.17 -4.35 -26.23
CA ASP A 154 -1.16 -4.87 -27.15
C ASP A 154 -0.26 -5.97 -26.54
N SER A 155 0.36 -5.71 -25.38
CA SER A 155 1.33 -6.60 -24.74
C SER A 155 0.81 -7.27 -23.47
N CYS A 156 -0.38 -6.89 -22.98
CA CYS A 156 -0.94 -7.38 -21.73
C CYS A 156 -2.46 -7.52 -21.80
N TYR A 157 -3.02 -8.19 -20.80
CA TYR A 157 -4.43 -8.08 -20.47
C TYR A 157 -4.58 -7.18 -19.25
N HIS A 158 -5.58 -6.32 -19.29
CA HIS A 158 -5.94 -5.43 -18.19
C HIS A 158 -7.24 -5.92 -17.55
N PHE A 159 -7.12 -6.39 -16.31
CA PHE A 159 -8.24 -6.81 -15.48
C PHE A 159 -8.56 -5.73 -14.46
N SER A 160 -9.84 -5.46 -14.24
CA SER A 160 -10.29 -4.60 -13.14
C SER A 160 -11.43 -5.24 -12.36
N ILE A 161 -11.50 -4.93 -11.08
CA ILE A 161 -12.60 -5.29 -10.18
C ILE A 161 -12.99 -4.09 -9.32
N THR A 162 -14.27 -3.79 -9.29
CA THR A 162 -14.89 -2.82 -8.37
C THR A 162 -15.81 -3.58 -7.42
N ILE A 163 -15.66 -3.35 -6.13
CA ILE A 163 -16.36 -4.03 -5.04
C ILE A 163 -17.30 -3.02 -4.38
N TYR A 164 -18.60 -3.32 -4.36
CA TYR A 164 -19.69 -2.44 -3.90
C TYR A 164 -20.27 -2.97 -2.58
N GLU A 165 -19.42 -3.09 -1.57
CA GLU A 165 -19.82 -3.53 -0.24
C GLU A 165 -20.05 -2.34 0.72
N ASP A 166 -20.69 -2.59 1.86
CA ASP A 166 -20.97 -1.57 2.89
C ASP A 166 -19.69 -1.05 3.57
N THR A 167 -18.58 -1.76 3.40
CA THR A 167 -17.26 -1.42 3.93
C THR A 167 -16.19 -1.67 2.88
N GLN A 168 -15.07 -0.97 2.98
CA GLN A 168 -13.93 -1.21 2.09
C GLN A 168 -13.41 -2.63 2.24
N VAL A 169 -13.06 -3.25 1.11
CA VAL A 169 -12.42 -4.57 1.07
C VAL A 169 -10.95 -4.40 0.73
N GLU A 170 -10.09 -4.80 1.66
CA GLU A 170 -8.64 -4.77 1.56
C GLU A 170 -8.07 -6.19 1.52
N PHE A 171 -6.84 -6.34 0.98
CA PHE A 171 -6.20 -7.64 0.86
C PHE A 171 -4.94 -7.73 1.75
N PHE A 172 -5.05 -8.52 2.82
CA PHE A 172 -3.98 -8.86 3.75
C PHE A 172 -3.78 -10.39 3.77
N GLY A 173 -3.31 -10.95 2.64
CA GLY A 173 -3.23 -12.40 2.42
C GLY A 173 -4.56 -13.06 2.08
N LYS A 174 -5.65 -12.36 2.30
CA LYS A 174 -7.03 -12.68 1.91
C LYS A 174 -7.84 -11.40 1.88
N ALA A 175 -9.04 -11.45 1.32
CA ALA A 175 -9.97 -10.33 1.40
C ALA A 175 -10.42 -10.10 2.86
N VAL A 176 -10.42 -8.85 3.29
CA VAL A 176 -10.86 -8.41 4.62
C VAL A 176 -11.81 -7.25 4.45
N HIS A 177 -13.05 -7.42 4.92
CA HIS A 177 -14.02 -6.34 5.03
C HIS A 177 -13.62 -5.46 6.21
N MET A 178 -13.20 -4.24 5.91
CA MET A 178 -12.69 -3.31 6.92
C MET A 178 -13.79 -2.88 7.89
N PRO A 179 -13.46 -2.63 9.16
CA PRO A 179 -14.43 -2.09 10.11
C PRO A 179 -15.03 -0.79 9.57
N LYS A 180 -16.34 -0.62 9.73
CA LYS A 180 -17.02 0.62 9.36
C LYS A 180 -16.46 1.78 10.20
N PRO A 181 -15.96 2.85 9.58
CA PRO A 181 -15.47 3.99 10.33
C PRO A 181 -16.61 4.68 11.10
N PRO A 182 -16.32 5.45 12.17
CA PRO A 182 -17.30 6.32 12.80
C PRO A 182 -17.97 7.23 11.76
N ALA A 183 -19.23 7.59 11.98
CA ALA A 183 -20.04 8.33 11.00
C ALA A 183 -19.42 9.66 10.57
N GLU A 184 -18.69 10.32 11.47
CA GLU A 184 -17.96 11.57 11.23
C GLU A 184 -16.80 11.40 10.24
N PHE A 185 -16.29 10.19 10.09
CA PHE A 185 -15.18 9.84 9.21
C PHE A 185 -15.62 8.92 8.06
N TYR A 186 -16.94 8.92 7.77
CA TYR A 186 -17.44 8.09 6.69
C TYR A 186 -16.78 8.45 5.35
N THR A 187 -16.23 7.45 4.71
CA THR A 187 -15.70 7.53 3.36
C THR A 187 -16.49 6.57 2.46
N ASP A 188 -16.52 6.83 1.16
CA ASP A 188 -17.10 5.91 0.20
C ASP A 188 -16.46 4.52 0.35
N PRO A 189 -17.24 3.45 0.63
CA PRO A 189 -16.71 2.12 0.85
C PRO A 189 -16.27 1.41 -0.43
N VAL A 190 -16.56 1.94 -1.61
CA VAL A 190 -16.18 1.33 -2.88
C VAL A 190 -14.68 1.07 -2.94
N SER A 191 -14.32 -0.18 -3.22
CA SER A 191 -12.94 -0.63 -3.38
C SER A 191 -12.69 -0.99 -4.83
N HIS A 192 -11.67 -0.40 -5.45
CA HIS A 192 -11.35 -0.65 -6.85
C HIS A 192 -9.90 -1.10 -7.00
N TYR A 193 -9.71 -2.17 -7.77
CA TYR A 193 -8.39 -2.74 -8.08
C TYR A 193 -8.25 -2.98 -9.57
N GLU A 194 -7.04 -2.74 -10.09
CA GLU A 194 -6.68 -3.04 -11.47
C GLU A 194 -5.38 -3.86 -11.50
N ILE A 195 -5.28 -4.78 -12.45
CA ILE A 195 -4.14 -5.68 -12.60
C ILE A 195 -3.79 -5.79 -14.09
N TRP A 196 -2.54 -5.51 -14.44
CA TRP A 196 -2.01 -5.72 -15.79
C TRP A 196 -1.17 -7.01 -15.82
N ILE A 197 -1.49 -7.89 -16.74
CA ILE A 197 -0.93 -9.24 -16.86
C ILE A 197 -0.24 -9.36 -18.23
N ARG A 198 1.07 -9.60 -18.24
CA ARG A 198 1.81 -9.79 -19.50
C ARG A 198 1.31 -11.02 -20.24
N LYS A 199 1.14 -10.89 -21.57
CA LYS A 199 0.75 -12.02 -22.43
C LYS A 199 1.87 -13.04 -22.61
N SER A 200 3.14 -12.59 -22.52
CA SER A 200 4.31 -13.44 -22.76
C SER A 200 4.51 -14.57 -21.74
N ASP A 201 4.19 -14.31 -20.47
CA ASP A 201 4.40 -15.24 -19.36
C ASP A 201 3.16 -15.48 -18.50
N ASN A 202 2.08 -14.77 -18.76
CA ASN A 202 0.83 -14.76 -18.00
C ASN A 202 1.04 -14.38 -16.52
N LEU A 203 2.00 -13.48 -16.24
CA LEU A 203 2.25 -12.98 -14.92
C LEU A 203 1.86 -11.51 -14.78
N PRO A 204 1.26 -11.13 -13.63
CA PRO A 204 1.03 -9.73 -13.31
C PRO A 204 2.35 -8.97 -13.19
N PHE A 205 2.34 -7.71 -13.60
CA PHE A 205 3.51 -6.82 -13.46
C PHE A 205 3.16 -5.43 -12.91
N LYS A 206 1.87 -5.08 -12.89
CA LYS A 206 1.41 -3.79 -12.38
C LYS A 206 0.05 -3.96 -11.72
N THR A 207 -0.17 -3.27 -10.62
CA THR A 207 -1.45 -3.21 -9.92
C THR A 207 -1.78 -1.77 -9.54
N LEU A 208 -3.05 -1.42 -9.56
CA LEU A 208 -3.60 -0.19 -9.00
C LEU A 208 -4.60 -0.56 -7.90
N ARG A 209 -4.56 0.15 -6.80
CA ARG A 209 -5.58 0.19 -5.74
C ARG A 209 -6.13 1.60 -5.66
N LYS A 210 -7.44 1.76 -5.73
CA LYS A 210 -8.10 3.06 -5.64
C LYS A 210 -9.22 2.99 -4.63
N MET A 211 -9.07 3.78 -3.58
CA MET A 211 -10.06 4.01 -2.53
C MET A 211 -10.44 5.49 -2.53
N SER A 212 -11.51 5.84 -1.84
CA SER A 212 -11.96 7.23 -1.72
C SER A 212 -10.93 8.17 -1.06
N HIS A 213 -10.00 7.63 -0.29
CA HIS A 213 -9.02 8.38 0.50
C HIS A 213 -7.56 8.15 0.08
N ASP A 214 -7.29 7.17 -0.80
CA ASP A 214 -5.93 6.79 -1.18
C ASP A 214 -5.93 6.08 -2.54
N ILE A 215 -4.97 6.43 -3.39
CA ILE A 215 -4.72 5.78 -4.67
C ILE A 215 -3.26 5.35 -4.69
N SER A 216 -3.02 4.09 -4.96
CA SER A 216 -1.66 3.55 -5.02
C SER A 216 -1.47 2.56 -6.16
N MET A 217 -0.33 2.66 -6.84
CA MET A 217 0.07 1.77 -7.91
C MET A 217 1.40 1.10 -7.55
N LYS A 218 1.51 -0.18 -7.85
CA LYS A 218 2.75 -0.95 -7.72
C LYS A 218 3.14 -1.53 -9.06
N GLU A 219 4.40 -1.33 -9.45
CA GLU A 219 5.01 -1.94 -10.63
C GLU A 219 6.10 -2.92 -10.17
N CYS A 220 6.01 -4.16 -10.65
CA CYS A 220 7.02 -5.19 -10.45
C CYS A 220 8.00 -5.16 -11.63
N ILE A 221 9.24 -4.78 -11.36
CA ILE A 221 10.27 -4.52 -12.37
C ILE A 221 11.40 -5.56 -12.22
N ASN A 222 11.79 -6.17 -13.32
CA ASN A 222 12.88 -7.17 -13.43
C ASN A 222 12.74 -8.32 -12.41
N PRO A 223 11.62 -9.05 -12.40
CA PRO A 223 11.44 -10.15 -11.47
C PRO A 223 12.34 -11.35 -11.85
N THR A 224 12.90 -12.00 -10.82
CA THR A 224 13.48 -13.35 -10.91
C THR A 224 12.67 -14.28 -9.99
N PHE A 225 12.59 -15.57 -10.34
CA PHE A 225 11.70 -16.51 -9.68
C PHE A 225 12.43 -17.77 -9.25
N ASN A 226 12.07 -18.28 -8.08
CA ASN A 226 12.51 -19.59 -7.55
C ASN A 226 14.03 -19.73 -7.39
N GLU A 227 14.72 -18.60 -7.18
CA GLU A 227 16.18 -18.56 -6.95
C GLU A 227 16.53 -18.68 -5.46
N GLN A 228 15.54 -18.56 -4.57
CA GLN A 228 15.73 -18.55 -3.13
C GLN A 228 14.80 -19.54 -2.45
N SER A 229 15.21 -20.06 -1.28
CA SER A 229 14.41 -20.96 -0.45
C SER A 229 13.85 -20.25 0.78
N LEU A 230 12.60 -20.56 1.12
CA LEU A 230 12.00 -20.13 2.37
C LEU A 230 12.74 -20.71 3.59
N ASP A 231 13.32 -21.90 3.48
CA ASP A 231 14.04 -22.54 4.58
C ASP A 231 15.33 -21.78 4.97
N ASP A 232 15.90 -21.02 4.03
CA ASP A 232 17.08 -20.17 4.25
C ASP A 232 16.70 -18.74 4.69
N PHE A 233 15.40 -18.42 4.71
CA PHE A 233 14.93 -17.09 5.02
C PHE A 233 15.00 -16.81 6.53
N ASN A 234 15.80 -15.82 6.90
CA ASN A 234 15.92 -15.32 8.27
C ASN A 234 15.83 -13.80 8.30
N LEU A 235 14.69 -13.28 8.68
CA LEU A 235 14.41 -11.86 8.70
C LEU A 235 15.38 -11.07 9.60
N TYR A 236 15.79 -11.67 10.73
CA TYR A 236 16.70 -11.04 11.69
C TYR A 236 18.15 -10.92 11.20
N SER A 237 18.55 -11.74 10.22
CA SER A 237 19.89 -11.67 9.62
C SER A 237 20.16 -10.37 8.89
N TYR A 238 19.11 -9.64 8.50
CA TYR A 238 19.21 -8.36 7.79
C TYR A 238 19.31 -7.15 8.75
N ILE A 239 19.14 -7.35 10.06
CA ILE A 239 19.23 -6.25 11.04
C ILE A 239 20.69 -5.83 11.20
N PRO A 240 21.04 -4.54 11.05
CA PRO A 240 22.39 -4.07 11.34
C PRO A 240 22.77 -4.32 12.81
N LYS A 241 24.02 -4.71 13.04
CA LYS A 241 24.52 -5.17 14.38
C LYS A 241 24.42 -4.10 15.47
N ASP A 242 24.40 -2.82 15.10
CA ASP A 242 24.34 -1.69 15.99
C ASP A 242 22.91 -1.16 16.24
N TYR A 243 21.88 -1.89 15.76
CA TYR A 243 20.49 -1.55 15.99
C TYR A 243 19.92 -2.32 17.18
N GLU A 244 19.11 -1.62 17.99
CA GLU A 244 18.37 -2.20 19.10
C GLU A 244 17.01 -2.74 18.59
N VAL A 245 16.68 -3.98 18.93
CA VAL A 245 15.36 -4.55 18.66
C VAL A 245 14.43 -4.29 19.84
N ARG A 246 13.35 -3.58 19.62
CA ARG A 246 12.30 -3.28 20.59
C ARG A 246 10.98 -3.92 20.17
N LYS A 247 10.26 -4.49 21.14
CA LYS A 247 8.93 -5.03 20.88
C LYS A 247 7.90 -3.91 20.72
N TYR A 248 6.99 -4.10 19.77
CA TYR A 248 5.82 -3.23 19.63
C TYR A 248 4.99 -3.26 20.92
N ARG A 249 4.55 -2.10 21.37
CA ARG A 249 3.62 -1.96 22.48
C ARG A 249 2.51 -0.97 22.13
N VAL A 250 1.31 -1.24 22.58
CA VAL A 250 0.19 -0.31 22.43
C VAL A 250 0.46 0.92 23.31
N ARG A 251 0.40 2.11 22.71
CA ARG A 251 0.59 3.39 23.43
C ARG A 251 -0.54 3.76 24.40
N ASN A 252 -1.54 2.94 24.57
CA ASN A 252 -2.67 3.19 25.47
C ASN A 252 -2.56 2.45 26.81
N SER A 253 -1.34 2.14 27.27
CA SER A 253 -1.14 1.59 28.59
C SER A 253 -1.59 2.59 29.64
N LYS A 254 -1.99 2.08 30.81
CA LYS A 254 -2.32 2.92 31.96
C LYS A 254 -1.17 3.87 32.30
N GLU A 255 0.07 3.39 32.17
CA GLU A 255 1.31 4.13 32.37
C GLU A 255 1.49 5.29 31.37
N ASP A 256 1.16 5.10 30.08
CA ASP A 256 1.23 6.19 29.08
C ASP A 256 0.17 7.28 29.34
N LYS A 257 -1.01 6.88 29.86
CA LYS A 257 -2.05 7.83 30.29
C LYS A 257 -1.61 8.62 31.53
N GLU A 258 -1.01 7.96 32.51
CA GLU A 258 -0.46 8.62 33.68
C GLU A 258 0.63 9.63 33.32
N LYS A 259 1.59 9.25 32.45
CA LYS A 259 2.61 10.17 31.95
C LYS A 259 2.04 11.36 31.18
N SER A 260 1.00 11.16 30.36
CA SER A 260 0.34 12.27 29.67
C SER A 260 -0.39 13.21 30.63
N LEU A 261 -0.96 12.69 31.70
CA LEU A 261 -1.58 13.49 32.77
C LEU A 261 -0.56 14.30 33.57
N GLU A 262 0.69 13.82 33.70
CA GLU A 262 1.76 14.58 34.33
C GLU A 262 2.11 15.87 33.59
N LEU A 263 1.85 15.96 32.30
CA LEU A 263 2.06 17.15 31.47
C LEU A 263 0.88 18.12 31.51
N LEU A 264 -0.26 17.68 32.04
CA LEU A 264 -1.44 18.53 32.13
C LEU A 264 -1.20 19.71 33.07
N ASN A 265 -1.60 20.91 32.65
CA ASN A 265 -1.38 22.18 33.37
C ASN A 265 0.09 22.59 33.57
N LYS A 266 1.03 21.96 32.85
CA LYS A 266 2.41 22.42 32.76
C LYS A 266 2.61 23.28 31.51
N PRO A 267 3.60 24.15 31.50
CA PRO A 267 3.97 24.88 30.29
C PRO A 267 4.30 23.89 29.15
N ALA A 268 3.80 24.18 27.97
CA ALA A 268 4.14 23.40 26.78
C ALA A 268 5.65 23.48 26.51
N PRO A 269 6.28 22.38 26.05
CA PRO A 269 7.69 22.44 25.62
C PRO A 269 7.88 23.47 24.51
N GLU A 270 8.96 24.22 24.56
CA GLU A 270 9.32 25.14 23.49
C GLU A 270 9.70 24.37 22.22
N TRP A 271 9.25 24.86 21.08
CA TRP A 271 9.58 24.32 19.77
C TRP A 271 9.76 25.44 18.75
N THR A 272 10.58 25.14 17.73
CA THR A 272 10.73 25.94 16.51
C THR A 272 10.72 24.99 15.33
N LEU A 273 9.82 25.19 14.38
CA LEU A 273 9.68 24.38 13.18
C LEU A 273 9.65 25.30 11.96
N PRO A 274 10.15 24.85 10.80
CA PRO A 274 9.99 25.61 9.57
C PRO A 274 8.53 25.51 9.08
N ASP A 275 8.03 26.62 8.51
CA ASP A 275 6.75 26.60 7.78
C ASP A 275 6.89 26.08 6.33
N THR A 276 5.85 26.22 5.53
CA THR A 276 5.85 25.78 4.12
C THR A 276 6.80 26.62 3.23
N GLU A 277 7.26 27.77 3.69
CA GLU A 277 8.20 28.68 3.00
C GLU A 277 9.61 28.62 3.64
N ASP A 278 9.89 27.60 4.47
CA ASP A 278 11.13 27.42 5.23
C ASP A 278 11.45 28.55 6.25
N GLN A 279 10.43 29.32 6.65
CA GLN A 279 10.60 30.32 7.68
C GLN A 279 10.39 29.70 9.07
N PRO A 280 11.21 30.05 10.07
CA PRO A 280 11.11 29.51 11.41
C PRO A 280 9.86 30.06 12.13
N VAL A 281 9.02 29.15 12.60
CA VAL A 281 7.86 29.45 13.48
C VAL A 281 8.14 28.88 14.85
N SER A 282 8.08 29.69 15.89
CA SER A 282 8.32 29.27 17.27
C SER A 282 7.07 29.45 18.13
N LEU A 283 6.85 28.54 19.08
CA LEU A 283 5.75 28.64 20.04
C LEU A 283 5.70 30.00 20.76
N LYS A 284 6.85 30.54 21.17
CA LYS A 284 6.97 31.83 21.87
C LYS A 284 6.48 33.05 21.06
N ASP A 285 6.46 32.93 19.72
CA ASP A 285 6.07 34.02 18.83
C ASP A 285 4.54 34.09 18.61
N ILE A 286 3.82 33.03 18.99
CA ILE A 286 2.37 32.94 18.86
C ILE A 286 1.72 33.64 20.06
N LYS A 287 0.87 34.64 19.77
CA LYS A 287 0.27 35.53 20.81
C LYS A 287 -1.20 35.21 21.10
N SER A 288 -1.78 34.22 20.41
CA SER A 288 -3.18 33.83 20.62
C SER A 288 -3.38 33.26 22.01
N LYS A 289 -4.56 33.49 22.61
CA LYS A 289 -4.91 32.97 23.95
C LYS A 289 -4.98 31.47 23.99
N ILE A 290 -5.46 30.86 22.88
CA ILE A 290 -5.60 29.40 22.71
C ILE A 290 -4.86 28.99 21.45
N ILE A 291 -4.04 27.97 21.55
CA ILE A 291 -3.32 27.36 20.44
C ILE A 291 -3.75 25.91 20.35
N LEU A 292 -4.30 25.51 19.19
CA LEU A 292 -4.57 24.13 18.84
C LEU A 292 -3.49 23.59 17.91
N LEU A 293 -2.71 22.62 18.37
CA LEU A 293 -1.75 21.92 17.54
C LEU A 293 -2.43 20.68 16.95
N ASN A 294 -2.51 20.63 15.63
CA ASN A 294 -3.02 19.49 14.88
C ASN A 294 -1.85 18.74 14.24
N PHE A 295 -1.50 17.58 14.79
CA PHE A 295 -0.51 16.70 14.16
C PHE A 295 -1.15 15.98 12.99
N THR A 296 -0.61 16.16 11.81
CA THR A 296 -1.17 15.70 10.55
C THR A 296 -0.11 14.98 9.71
N GLY A 297 -0.53 14.37 8.61
CA GLY A 297 0.36 13.75 7.63
C GLY A 297 -0.16 13.96 6.21
N ILE A 298 0.74 14.28 5.29
CA ILE A 298 0.46 14.23 3.86
C ILE A 298 0.15 12.75 3.53
N GLY A 299 -0.97 12.47 2.87
CA GLY A 299 -1.40 11.09 2.61
C GLY A 299 -2.24 10.43 3.72
N CYS A 300 -2.55 11.17 4.80
CA CYS A 300 -3.44 10.70 5.84
C CYS A 300 -4.91 11.00 5.47
N GLY A 301 -5.68 10.02 5.03
CA GLY A 301 -7.08 10.19 4.62
C GLY A 301 -7.96 10.78 5.73
N ALA A 302 -7.82 10.31 6.98
CA ALA A 302 -8.54 10.87 8.12
C ALA A 302 -8.15 12.34 8.38
N CYS A 303 -6.89 12.70 8.18
CA CYS A 303 -6.43 14.08 8.33
C CYS A 303 -7.04 14.98 7.25
N GLN A 304 -7.12 14.51 6.01
CA GLN A 304 -7.79 15.22 4.91
C GLN A 304 -9.28 15.45 5.20
N ALA A 305 -9.97 14.43 5.70
CA ALA A 305 -11.37 14.53 6.09
C ALA A 305 -11.61 15.54 7.23
N ALA A 306 -10.64 15.78 8.10
CA ALA A 306 -10.73 16.74 9.19
C ALA A 306 -10.55 18.20 8.75
N ILE A 307 -9.93 18.46 7.58
CA ILE A 307 -9.61 19.83 7.12
C ILE A 307 -10.83 20.76 7.07
N PRO A 308 -12.00 20.37 6.51
CA PRO A 308 -13.16 21.24 6.48
C PRO A 308 -13.60 21.71 7.86
N TYR A 309 -13.62 20.80 8.83
CA TYR A 309 -14.01 21.08 10.23
C TYR A 309 -13.00 22.01 10.91
N LEU A 310 -11.70 21.80 10.67
CA LEU A 310 -10.65 22.65 11.21
C LEU A 310 -10.69 24.06 10.62
N LYS A 311 -10.99 24.20 9.33
CA LYS A 311 -11.20 25.49 8.66
C LYS A 311 -12.43 26.20 9.23
N GLU A 312 -13.53 25.49 9.42
CA GLU A 312 -14.74 26.04 10.05
C GLU A 312 -14.45 26.50 11.48
N LEU A 313 -13.76 25.69 12.29
CA LEU A 313 -13.36 26.06 13.64
C LEU A 313 -12.50 27.32 13.64
N LYS A 314 -11.46 27.39 12.79
CA LYS A 314 -10.59 28.58 12.67
C LYS A 314 -11.37 29.83 12.29
N SER A 315 -12.39 29.72 11.41
CA SER A 315 -13.20 30.87 10.96
C SER A 315 -14.09 31.49 12.05
N LYS A 316 -14.36 30.75 13.13
CA LYS A 316 -15.24 31.19 14.23
C LYS A 316 -14.58 32.16 15.21
N TYR A 317 -13.24 32.24 15.20
CA TYR A 317 -12.52 33.00 16.21
C TYR A 317 -11.50 33.96 15.56
N SER A 318 -11.24 35.06 16.26
CA SER A 318 -10.17 35.99 15.86
C SER A 318 -8.78 35.37 16.08
N THR A 319 -7.78 35.81 15.34
CA THR A 319 -6.39 35.37 15.51
C THR A 319 -5.80 35.73 16.87
N ASN A 320 -6.33 36.74 17.55
CA ASN A 320 -5.93 37.10 18.92
C ASN A 320 -6.43 36.09 19.96
N ASP A 321 -7.56 35.43 19.69
CA ASP A 321 -8.18 34.48 20.62
C ASP A 321 -7.79 33.03 20.35
N PHE A 322 -7.61 32.66 19.08
CA PHE A 322 -7.40 31.27 18.69
C PHE A 322 -6.46 31.14 17.48
N GLU A 323 -5.46 30.29 17.62
CA GLU A 323 -4.59 29.89 16.52
C GLU A 323 -4.64 28.37 16.31
N LEU A 324 -4.75 27.95 15.05
CA LEU A 324 -4.67 26.56 14.61
C LEU A 324 -3.38 26.36 13.82
N ILE A 325 -2.54 25.46 14.29
CA ILE A 325 -1.27 25.13 13.65
C ILE A 325 -1.29 23.65 13.27
N ALA A 326 -1.15 23.35 11.98
CA ALA A 326 -0.97 22.02 11.50
C ALA A 326 0.54 21.68 11.46
N ILE A 327 0.92 20.58 12.10
CA ILE A 327 2.31 20.10 12.14
C ILE A 327 2.36 18.80 11.34
N GLU A 328 3.08 18.82 10.21
CA GLU A 328 3.40 17.61 9.44
C GLU A 328 4.36 16.72 10.26
N SER A 329 3.97 15.48 10.51
CA SER A 329 4.73 14.56 11.38
C SER A 329 5.11 13.25 10.72
N TRP A 330 4.73 13.02 9.46
CA TRP A 330 4.92 11.74 8.77
C TRP A 330 5.93 11.79 7.64
N SER A 331 6.14 12.97 7.06
CA SER A 331 7.07 13.13 5.95
C SER A 331 8.35 13.81 6.40
N THR A 332 9.48 13.33 5.93
CA THR A 332 10.75 14.07 5.97
C THR A 332 10.85 14.88 4.68
N ARG A 333 11.26 16.12 4.79
CA ARG A 333 11.60 16.95 3.62
C ARG A 333 12.80 16.41 2.87
#